data_6dc37481e1d191b878635cbe51d93f83
#
_entry.id   6dc37481e1d191b878635cbe51d93f83
#
_cell.length_a   1.000
_cell.length_b   1.000
_cell.length_c   1.000
_cell.angle_alpha   90.00
_cell.angle_beta   90.00
_cell.angle_gamma   90.00
#
_symmetry.space_group_name_H-M   'P 1'
#
loop_
_entity.id
_entity.type
_entity.pdbx_description
1 polymer ?
#
loop_
_entity_poly.entity_id
_entity_poly.type
_entity_poly.pdbx_seq_one_letter_code
_entity_poly.pdbx_strand_id
1 'polypeptide(L)'
;MKQSESIFSKKKILIYGLGKSGISTYNFLRQKAKVNLFDDNPQNNLRFDKKSLSFTKILKCDFDFIIISPGIDFSKCKLSKYLKQNFSKVYTDLDVFYSFFGNDSVTITGTNGKSTTAKLLYDVLRDQKKDARLVGNIGNPILSEKKIIS
;
A
#
# COMPACT_ATOMS: atom_id res chain seq x y z
N MET A 1 3.40 7.98 25.02
CA MET A 1 2.07 8.04 24.35
C MET A 1 1.66 6.63 23.94
N LYS A 2 0.48 6.12 24.37
CA LYS A 2 -0.08 4.87 23.82
C LYS A 2 -0.30 5.09 22.32
N GLN A 3 0.40 4.36 21.47
CA GLN A 3 0.05 4.32 20.05
C GLN A 3 -1.39 3.83 19.96
N SER A 4 -2.30 4.68 19.51
CA SER A 4 -3.67 4.26 19.19
C SER A 4 -3.58 3.11 18.18
N GLU A 5 -4.34 2.04 18.42
CA GLU A 5 -4.37 0.90 17.51
C GLU A 5 -4.84 1.40 16.13
N SER A 6 -4.07 1.13 15.08
CA SER A 6 -4.42 1.57 13.72
C SER A 6 -5.80 1.05 13.32
N ILE A 7 -6.55 1.82 12.54
CA ILE A 7 -7.86 1.45 12.01
C ILE A 7 -7.84 0.13 11.22
N PHE A 8 -6.68 -0.26 10.68
CA PHE A 8 -6.50 -1.50 9.91
C PHE A 8 -6.23 -2.73 10.79
N SER A 9 -5.92 -2.55 12.08
CA SER A 9 -5.61 -3.66 12.98
C SER A 9 -6.82 -4.57 13.19
N LYS A 10 -6.59 -5.89 13.15
CA LYS A 10 -7.61 -6.96 13.32
C LYS A 10 -8.74 -6.96 12.29
N LYS A 11 -8.66 -6.15 11.24
CA LYS A 11 -9.66 -6.01 10.20
C LYS A 11 -9.51 -7.04 9.09
N LYS A 12 -10.58 -7.27 8.33
CA LYS A 12 -10.59 -8.11 7.14
C LYS A 12 -10.28 -7.27 5.92
N ILE A 13 -9.11 -7.46 5.34
CA ILE A 13 -8.53 -6.61 4.32
C ILE A 13 -8.34 -7.40 3.03
N LEU A 14 -8.74 -6.80 1.90
CA LEU A 14 -8.34 -7.23 0.57
C LEU A 14 -7.16 -6.37 0.10
N ILE A 15 -6.05 -6.99 -0.30
CA ILE A 15 -4.98 -6.31 -1.03
C ILE A 15 -5.12 -6.66 -2.50
N TYR A 16 -5.28 -5.64 -3.34
CA TYR A 16 -5.43 -5.76 -4.77
C TYR A 16 -4.23 -5.19 -5.51
N GLY A 17 -3.60 -6.07 -6.31
CA GLY A 17 -2.32 -5.82 -6.98
C GLY A 17 -1.14 -6.33 -6.14
N LEU A 18 -0.45 -7.37 -6.67
CA LEU A 18 0.65 -8.07 -5.99
C LEU A 18 2.02 -7.74 -6.59
N GLY A 19 2.19 -6.50 -7.04
CA GLY A 19 3.48 -5.90 -7.34
C GLY A 19 4.28 -5.59 -6.07
N LYS A 20 5.37 -4.84 -6.20
CA LYS A 20 6.27 -4.50 -5.07
C LYS A 20 5.53 -3.88 -3.88
N SER A 21 4.67 -2.88 -4.11
CA SER A 21 3.88 -2.22 -3.07
C SER A 21 2.89 -3.16 -2.41
N GLY A 22 2.12 -3.93 -3.19
CA GLY A 22 1.14 -4.88 -2.63
C GLY A 22 1.79 -5.98 -1.80
N ILE A 23 2.93 -6.53 -2.23
CA ILE A 23 3.70 -7.51 -1.46
C ILE A 23 4.23 -6.88 -0.16
N SER A 24 4.75 -5.66 -0.23
CA SER A 24 5.19 -4.92 0.96
C SER A 24 4.04 -4.71 1.95
N THR A 25 2.89 -4.28 1.46
CA THR A 25 1.66 -4.10 2.26
C THR A 25 1.22 -5.42 2.91
N TYR A 26 1.23 -6.52 2.16
CA TYR A 26 0.94 -7.84 2.70
C TYR A 26 1.90 -8.24 3.82
N ASN A 27 3.21 -8.11 3.59
CA ASN A 27 4.22 -8.45 4.60
C ASN A 27 4.06 -7.63 5.88
N PHE A 28 3.67 -6.37 5.77
CA PHE A 28 3.43 -5.48 6.89
C PHE A 28 2.14 -5.84 7.66
N LEU A 29 1.05 -6.13 6.95
CA LEU A 29 -0.27 -6.34 7.56
C LEU A 29 -0.56 -7.78 7.98
N ARG A 30 0.12 -8.79 7.44
CA ARG A 30 -0.22 -10.22 7.62
C ARG A 30 -0.27 -10.70 9.08
N GLN A 31 0.45 -10.03 9.99
CA GLN A 31 0.44 -10.33 11.42
C GLN A 31 -0.51 -9.41 12.23
N LYS A 32 -1.06 -8.38 11.58
CA LYS A 32 -1.88 -7.33 12.21
C LYS A 32 -3.36 -7.41 11.82
N ALA A 33 -3.68 -8.05 10.69
CA ALA A 33 -5.01 -8.10 10.10
C ALA A 33 -5.29 -9.45 9.43
N LYS A 34 -6.56 -9.73 9.11
CA LYS A 34 -6.96 -10.86 8.27
C LYS A 34 -6.85 -10.47 6.80
N VAL A 35 -5.73 -10.79 6.17
CA VAL A 35 -5.45 -10.35 4.80
C VAL A 35 -5.80 -11.43 3.79
N ASN A 36 -6.52 -11.01 2.74
CA ASN A 36 -6.75 -11.74 1.50
C ASN A 36 -6.11 -10.98 0.33
N LEU A 37 -5.75 -11.70 -0.71
CA LEU A 37 -4.96 -11.19 -1.82
C LEU A 37 -5.67 -11.41 -3.14
N PHE A 38 -5.46 -10.49 -4.09
CA PHE A 38 -5.91 -10.65 -5.47
C PHE A 38 -5.04 -9.82 -6.42
N ASP A 39 -4.82 -10.37 -7.61
CA ASP A 39 -4.15 -9.69 -8.72
C ASP A 39 -4.85 -10.08 -10.03
N ASP A 40 -4.89 -9.17 -10.99
CA ASP A 40 -5.44 -9.43 -12.32
C ASP A 40 -4.60 -10.43 -13.12
N ASN A 41 -3.28 -10.48 -12.83
CA ASN A 41 -2.39 -11.50 -13.36
C ASN A 41 -2.47 -12.78 -12.51
N PRO A 42 -2.96 -13.91 -13.06
CA PRO A 42 -3.09 -15.16 -12.32
C PRO A 42 -1.76 -15.68 -11.73
N GLN A 43 -0.65 -15.45 -12.40
CA GLN A 43 0.67 -15.89 -11.94
C GLN A 43 1.06 -15.27 -10.59
N ASN A 44 0.65 -14.03 -10.35
CA ASN A 44 0.88 -13.37 -9.06
C ASN A 44 0.07 -14.02 -7.94
N ASN A 45 -1.13 -14.47 -8.22
CA ASN A 45 -2.00 -15.16 -7.25
C ASN A 45 -1.44 -16.53 -6.82
N LEU A 46 -0.82 -17.28 -7.74
CA LEU A 46 -0.25 -18.59 -7.44
C LEU A 46 0.85 -18.56 -6.37
N ARG A 47 1.58 -17.47 -6.26
CA ARG A 47 2.61 -17.28 -5.23
C ARG A 47 2.02 -17.25 -3.80
N PHE A 48 0.73 -17.00 -3.67
CA PHE A 48 0.03 -16.81 -2.39
C PHE A 48 -1.26 -17.63 -2.33
N ASP A 49 -1.27 -18.83 -2.89
CA ASP A 49 -2.43 -19.68 -3.12
C ASP A 49 -3.38 -19.77 -1.91
N LYS A 50 -2.85 -19.99 -0.70
CA LYS A 50 -3.65 -20.08 0.55
C LYS A 50 -4.33 -18.75 0.95
N LYS A 51 -3.89 -17.61 0.44
CA LYS A 51 -4.41 -16.27 0.77
C LYS A 51 -5.08 -15.57 -0.40
N SER A 52 -4.82 -16.02 -1.62
CA SER A 52 -5.45 -15.48 -2.81
C SER A 52 -6.89 -15.95 -2.94
N LEU A 53 -7.76 -15.03 -3.29
CA LEU A 53 -9.17 -15.33 -3.55
C LEU A 53 -9.46 -15.29 -5.06
N SER A 54 -10.38 -16.13 -5.51
CA SER A 54 -10.91 -16.00 -6.86
C SER A 54 -11.81 -14.77 -6.97
N PHE A 55 -11.97 -14.26 -8.19
CA PHE A 55 -12.85 -13.14 -8.50
C PHE A 55 -14.26 -13.33 -7.92
N THR A 56 -14.86 -14.50 -8.13
CA THR A 56 -16.20 -14.83 -7.65
C THR A 56 -16.33 -14.86 -6.13
N LYS A 57 -15.27 -15.28 -5.43
CA LYS A 57 -15.22 -15.24 -3.96
C LYS A 57 -15.14 -13.80 -3.43
N ILE A 58 -14.37 -12.93 -4.10
CA ILE A 58 -14.26 -11.52 -3.70
C ILE A 58 -15.62 -10.83 -3.75
N LEU A 59 -16.39 -11.03 -4.82
CA LEU A 59 -17.71 -10.41 -4.97
C LEU A 59 -18.72 -10.82 -3.88
N LYS A 60 -18.50 -11.95 -3.23
CA LYS A 60 -19.34 -12.47 -2.13
C LYS A 60 -18.78 -12.15 -0.74
N CYS A 61 -17.59 -11.60 -0.67
CA CYS A 61 -16.96 -11.24 0.60
C CYS A 61 -17.23 -9.80 0.97
N ASP A 62 -17.53 -9.57 2.24
CA ASP A 62 -17.46 -8.24 2.82
C ASP A 62 -16.08 -8.03 3.44
N PHE A 63 -15.40 -6.95 3.01
CA PHE A 63 -14.13 -6.51 3.54
C PHE A 63 -14.33 -5.20 4.29
N ASP A 64 -13.60 -5.02 5.40
CA ASP A 64 -13.56 -3.75 6.10
C ASP A 64 -12.81 -2.72 5.26
N PHE A 65 -11.69 -3.14 4.62
CA PHE A 65 -10.84 -2.29 3.80
C PHE A 65 -10.34 -3.01 2.55
N ILE A 66 -10.12 -2.24 1.49
CA ILE A 66 -9.54 -2.69 0.22
C ILE A 66 -8.32 -1.82 -0.04
N ILE A 67 -7.13 -2.42 0.00
CA ILE A 67 -5.89 -1.68 -0.28
C ILE A 67 -5.50 -1.94 -1.73
N ILE A 68 -5.46 -0.89 -2.54
CA ILE A 68 -5.06 -0.99 -3.95
C ILE A 68 -3.61 -0.56 -4.14
N SER A 69 -2.87 -1.33 -4.95
CA SER A 69 -1.51 -0.94 -5.36
C SER A 69 -1.55 0.20 -6.37
N PRO A 70 -0.56 1.13 -6.36
CA PRO A 70 -0.51 2.28 -7.27
C PRO A 70 -0.55 1.93 -8.76
N GLY A 71 -0.13 0.72 -9.14
CA GLY A 71 -0.15 0.24 -10.52
C GLY A 71 -1.51 -0.25 -11.04
N ILE A 72 -2.54 -0.30 -10.19
CA ILE A 72 -3.88 -0.72 -10.59
C ILE A 72 -4.64 0.45 -11.21
N ASP A 73 -4.99 0.33 -12.49
CA ASP A 73 -5.90 1.27 -13.14
C ASP A 73 -7.33 1.02 -12.63
N PHE A 74 -7.82 1.90 -11.79
CA PHE A 74 -9.12 1.82 -11.14
C PHE A 74 -10.29 1.68 -12.14
N SER A 75 -10.15 2.26 -13.34
CA SER A 75 -11.21 2.25 -14.36
C SER A 75 -11.24 0.97 -15.20
N LYS A 76 -10.08 0.31 -15.38
CA LYS A 76 -9.90 -0.81 -16.33
C LYS A 76 -9.69 -2.17 -15.66
N CYS A 77 -9.42 -2.20 -14.37
CA CYS A 77 -9.13 -3.43 -13.64
C CYS A 77 -10.37 -4.36 -13.52
N LYS A 78 -10.12 -5.65 -13.31
CA LYS A 78 -11.21 -6.67 -13.19
C LYS A 78 -12.22 -6.34 -12.10
N LEU A 79 -11.79 -5.73 -11.00
CA LEU A 79 -12.65 -5.35 -9.88
C LEU A 79 -13.22 -3.93 -10.00
N SER A 80 -13.09 -3.21 -11.12
CA SER A 80 -13.51 -1.81 -11.29
C SER A 80 -14.92 -1.54 -10.76
N LYS A 81 -15.91 -2.35 -11.16
CA LYS A 81 -17.29 -2.20 -10.68
C LYS A 81 -17.43 -2.40 -9.17
N TYR A 82 -16.77 -3.42 -8.63
CA TYR A 82 -16.74 -3.72 -7.20
C TYR A 82 -16.08 -2.59 -6.39
N LEU A 83 -14.96 -2.06 -6.87
CA LEU A 83 -14.27 -0.94 -6.24
C LEU A 83 -15.12 0.33 -6.21
N LYS A 84 -15.83 0.64 -7.32
CA LYS A 84 -16.76 1.78 -7.36
C LYS A 84 -17.88 1.66 -6.34
N GLN A 85 -18.46 0.48 -6.19
CA GLN A 85 -19.52 0.21 -5.21
C GLN A 85 -19.02 0.27 -3.75
N ASN A 86 -17.74 0.01 -3.52
CA ASN A 86 -17.11 -0.01 -2.20
C ASN A 86 -16.07 1.11 -2.04
N PHE A 87 -16.25 2.23 -2.73
CA PHE A 87 -15.24 3.29 -2.81
C PHE A 87 -14.81 3.83 -1.44
N SER A 88 -15.73 3.94 -0.50
CA SER A 88 -15.44 4.39 0.88
C SER A 88 -14.52 3.46 1.67
N LYS A 89 -14.35 2.21 1.22
CA LYS A 89 -13.46 1.21 1.82
C LYS A 89 -12.11 1.09 1.10
N VAL A 90 -11.89 1.88 0.02
CA VAL A 90 -10.69 1.80 -0.82
C VAL A 90 -9.62 2.74 -0.28
N TYR A 91 -8.45 2.20 -0.04
CA TYR A 91 -7.28 2.86 0.52
C TYR A 91 -6.02 2.47 -0.25
N THR A 92 -4.91 3.14 0.04
CA THR A 92 -3.59 2.89 -0.54
C THR A 92 -2.59 2.42 0.53
N ASP A 93 -1.40 2.04 0.11
CA ASP A 93 -0.28 1.75 1.00
C ASP A 93 0.17 2.98 1.82
N LEU A 94 -0.02 4.19 1.28
CA LEU A 94 0.21 5.44 2.00
C LEU A 94 -0.75 5.61 3.18
N ASP A 95 -2.04 5.34 2.99
CA ASP A 95 -3.04 5.42 4.05
C ASP A 95 -2.72 4.43 5.18
N VAL A 96 -2.30 3.22 4.81
CA VAL A 96 -1.84 2.22 5.78
C VAL A 96 -0.63 2.77 6.55
N PHE A 97 0.37 3.30 5.85
CA PHE A 97 1.57 3.86 6.48
C PHE A 97 1.19 4.94 7.50
N TYR A 98 0.45 5.97 7.12
CA TYR A 98 0.08 7.07 8.01
C TYR A 98 -0.80 6.65 9.19
N SER A 99 -1.56 5.57 9.07
CA SER A 99 -2.35 5.06 10.19
C SER A 99 -1.52 4.37 11.29
N PHE A 100 -0.28 3.94 10.95
CA PHE A 100 0.64 3.28 11.89
C PHE A 100 1.79 4.18 12.33
N PHE A 101 2.16 5.17 11.50
CA PHE A 101 3.36 5.99 11.69
C PHE A 101 3.02 7.47 11.58
N GLY A 102 3.54 8.27 12.51
CA GLY A 102 3.40 9.73 12.54
C GLY A 102 4.64 10.47 12.04
N ASN A 103 5.35 9.89 11.05
CA ASN A 103 6.57 10.50 10.53
C ASN A 103 6.27 11.72 9.65
N ASP A 104 7.11 12.75 9.74
CA ASP A 104 7.10 13.87 8.81
C ASP A 104 7.39 13.38 7.39
N SER A 105 6.71 13.97 6.42
CA SER A 105 6.89 13.59 5.02
C SER A 105 6.71 14.78 4.09
N VAL A 106 7.44 14.73 2.97
CA VAL A 106 7.26 15.64 1.84
C VAL A 106 6.76 14.83 0.65
N THR A 107 5.58 15.16 0.18
CA THR A 107 4.98 14.51 -1.00
C THR A 107 5.23 15.35 -2.24
N ILE A 108 5.83 14.73 -3.27
CA ILE A 108 6.11 15.38 -4.55
C ILE A 108 5.24 14.74 -5.63
N THR A 109 4.37 15.55 -6.23
CA THR A 109 3.50 15.15 -7.34
C THR A 109 3.67 16.09 -8.53
N GLY A 110 3.12 15.72 -9.68
CA GLY A 110 3.19 16.52 -10.90
C GLY A 110 3.29 15.66 -12.15
N THR A 111 3.21 16.27 -13.31
CA THR A 111 3.31 15.57 -14.61
C THR A 111 4.74 15.19 -14.92
N ASN A 112 5.69 16.14 -14.80
CA ASN A 112 7.12 15.95 -15.08
C ASN A 112 7.99 16.30 -13.87
N GLY A 113 9.23 15.83 -13.85
CA GLY A 113 10.25 16.22 -12.87
C GLY A 113 10.12 15.62 -11.46
N LYS A 114 9.02 14.91 -11.14
CA LYS A 114 8.76 14.35 -9.81
C LYS A 114 9.94 13.57 -9.25
N SER A 115 10.42 12.58 -10.01
CA SER A 115 11.50 11.69 -9.58
C SER A 115 12.81 12.43 -9.38
N THR A 116 13.13 13.39 -10.25
CA THR A 116 14.33 14.21 -10.15
C THR A 116 14.30 15.09 -8.92
N THR A 117 13.16 15.77 -8.68
CA THR A 117 12.98 16.65 -7.51
C THR A 117 13.04 15.85 -6.22
N ALA A 118 12.37 14.69 -6.17
CA ALA A 118 12.38 13.82 -5.00
C ALA A 118 13.80 13.31 -4.68
N LYS A 119 14.55 12.91 -5.72
CA LYS A 119 15.93 12.46 -5.57
C LYS A 119 16.84 13.59 -5.08
N LEU A 120 16.74 14.78 -5.68
CA LEU A 120 17.52 15.94 -5.28
C LEU A 120 17.27 16.33 -3.81
N LEU A 121 15.99 16.40 -3.41
CA LEU A 121 15.65 16.70 -2.02
C LEU A 121 16.19 15.64 -1.06
N TYR A 122 16.06 14.36 -1.43
CA TYR A 122 16.62 13.26 -0.65
C TYR A 122 18.12 13.41 -0.46
N ASP A 123 18.86 13.71 -1.53
CA ASP A 123 20.32 13.85 -1.48
C ASP A 123 20.72 15.03 -0.57
N VAL A 124 20.06 16.19 -0.70
CA VAL A 124 20.30 17.36 0.16
C VAL A 124 20.04 17.03 1.64
N LEU A 125 18.95 16.33 1.96
CA LEU A 125 18.64 15.95 3.34
C LEU A 125 19.69 14.97 3.90
N ARG A 126 20.15 14.04 3.09
CA ARG A 126 21.20 13.09 3.46
C ARG A 126 22.56 13.77 3.69
N ASP A 127 22.93 14.72 2.85
CA ASP A 127 24.15 15.52 3.01
C ASP A 127 24.13 16.31 4.33
N GLN A 128 22.96 16.76 4.74
CA GLN A 128 22.73 17.40 6.05
C GLN A 128 22.61 16.39 7.21
N LYS A 129 22.95 15.12 6.99
CA LYS A 129 22.87 14.03 7.98
C LYS A 129 21.46 13.78 8.56
N LYS A 130 20.42 14.17 7.84
CA LYS A 130 19.04 13.85 8.22
C LYS A 130 18.73 12.39 7.88
N ASP A 131 17.95 11.70 8.73
CA ASP A 131 17.46 10.33 8.44
C ASP A 131 16.28 10.41 7.46
N ALA A 132 16.58 10.70 6.21
CA ALA A 132 15.59 10.74 5.13
C ALA A 132 15.47 9.39 4.43
N ARG A 133 14.26 9.08 3.96
CA ARG A 133 13.93 7.90 3.15
C ARG A 133 13.25 8.31 1.86
N LEU A 134 13.69 7.74 0.75
CA LEU A 134 13.07 7.94 -0.56
C LEU A 134 12.15 6.76 -0.85
N VAL A 135 10.85 7.03 -0.94
CA VAL A 135 9.82 6.00 -1.09
C VAL A 135 8.81 6.35 -2.18
N GLY A 136 8.12 5.36 -2.71
CA GLY A 136 7.08 5.52 -3.71
C GLY A 136 7.45 4.90 -5.06
N ASN A 137 7.19 5.61 -6.18
CA ASN A 137 7.52 5.09 -7.53
C ASN A 137 9.02 4.94 -7.76
N ILE A 138 9.83 5.71 -7.03
CA ILE A 138 11.29 5.55 -6.95
C ILE A 138 11.66 5.23 -5.50
N GLY A 139 12.76 4.51 -5.31
CA GLY A 139 13.16 4.00 -4.00
C GLY A 139 12.40 2.74 -3.63
N ASN A 140 12.16 2.56 -2.35
CA ASN A 140 11.50 1.38 -1.81
C ASN A 140 9.99 1.60 -1.64
N PRO A 141 9.17 0.51 -1.62
CA PRO A 141 7.80 0.60 -1.15
C PRO A 141 7.75 1.16 0.28
N ILE A 142 6.84 2.09 0.54
CA ILE A 142 6.81 2.82 1.82
C ILE A 142 6.71 1.88 3.05
N LEU A 143 5.94 0.80 2.96
CA LEU A 143 5.75 -0.15 4.04
C LEU A 143 6.91 -1.17 4.18
N SER A 144 7.91 -1.14 3.31
CA SER A 144 9.14 -1.92 3.46
C SER A 144 10.21 -1.18 4.28
N GLU A 145 10.06 0.14 4.46
CA GLU A 145 10.98 0.91 5.27
C GLU A 145 10.82 0.54 6.76
N LYS A 146 11.93 0.33 7.41
CA LYS A 146 11.95 0.14 8.86
C LYS A 146 11.56 1.46 9.53
N LYS A 147 10.91 1.35 10.71
CA LYS A 147 10.53 2.50 11.52
C LYS A 147 11.66 3.54 11.53
N ILE A 148 11.36 4.74 11.06
CA ILE A 148 12.24 5.89 11.23
C ILE A 148 12.15 6.23 12.71
N ILE A 149 13.24 6.06 13.43
CA ILE A 149 13.33 6.42 14.85
C ILE A 149 13.52 7.95 14.86
N SER A 150 12.50 8.63 15.32
CA SER A 150 12.58 10.06 15.65
C SER A 150 13.35 10.27 16.93
#